data_9fb08f90104b5a023a1757461e409dc3
#
_entry.id   9fb08f90104b5a023a1757461e409dc3
#
_cell.length_a   1.000
_cell.length_b   1.000
_cell.length_c   1.000
_cell.angle_alpha   90.00
_cell.angle_beta   90.00
_cell.angle_gamma   90.00
#
_symmetry.space_group_name_H-M   'P 1'
#
loop_
_entity.id
_entity.type
_entity.pdbx_description
1 polymer ?
#
loop_
_entity_poly.entity_id
_entity_poly.type
_entity_poly.pdbx_seq_one_letter_code
_entity_poly.pdbx_strand_id
1 'polypeptide(L)'
;SSDVCSSDLIYNKSNELNRLINELTFYAGIDCNRIPYNFRRMNVAEFFQDCVEEVGLDLESKNIELNFYNLVSPETQIIADPEQLRRVISNIIGNSVKYLDKEQGKIEIRILDEVDAIRVEIEDNGKGIAAKDLGHIFERFYRTDSSRNSTKGGSGIGLSIVKKIIEDHGGYIWATSREGEETCMHFVIRKYKEVEHDE
;
A
#
# COMPACT_ATOMS: atom_id res chain seq x y z
N SER A 1 -14.86 -10.67 33.26
CA SER A 1 -14.37 -9.48 32.46
C SER A 1 -12.87 -9.52 32.17
N SER A 2 -12.04 -10.22 32.94
CA SER A 2 -10.59 -10.39 32.69
C SER A 2 -10.27 -11.40 31.58
N ASP A 3 -11.08 -12.42 31.39
CA ASP A 3 -10.84 -13.50 30.42
C ASP A 3 -11.08 -13.07 28.97
N VAL A 4 -12.05 -12.17 28.74
CA VAL A 4 -12.33 -11.62 27.41
C VAL A 4 -11.17 -10.74 26.93
N CYS A 5 -10.62 -9.91 27.82
CA CYS A 5 -9.48 -9.05 27.50
C CYS A 5 -8.20 -9.85 27.17
N SER A 6 -8.00 -11.01 27.85
CA SER A 6 -6.86 -11.90 27.61
C SER A 6 -6.99 -12.63 26.28
N SER A 7 -8.20 -13.08 25.93
CA SER A 7 -8.50 -13.75 24.65
C SER A 7 -8.29 -12.82 23.45
N ASP A 8 -8.78 -11.58 23.54
CA ASP A 8 -8.61 -10.58 22.49
C ASP A 8 -7.13 -10.19 22.29
N LEU A 9 -6.37 -10.10 23.39
CA LEU A 9 -4.94 -9.82 23.33
C LEU A 9 -4.18 -10.96 22.63
N ILE A 10 -4.50 -12.22 22.96
CA ILE A 10 -3.89 -13.41 22.35
C ILE A 10 -4.24 -13.45 20.84
N TYR A 11 -5.51 -13.21 20.49
CA TYR A 11 -5.97 -13.19 19.12
C TYR A 11 -5.24 -12.10 18.29
N ASN A 12 -5.14 -10.88 18.81
CA ASN A 12 -4.45 -9.78 18.15
C ASN A 12 -2.95 -10.06 17.97
N LYS A 13 -2.31 -10.64 18.99
CA LYS A 13 -0.89 -11.03 18.91
C LYS A 13 -0.66 -12.19 17.95
N SER A 14 -1.58 -13.15 17.86
CA SER A 14 -1.51 -14.24 16.87
C SER A 14 -1.63 -13.71 15.44
N ASN A 15 -2.56 -12.79 15.20
CA ASN A 15 -2.71 -12.16 13.88
C ASN A 15 -1.47 -11.33 13.49
N GLU A 16 -0.89 -10.59 14.44
CA GLU A 16 0.35 -9.84 14.21
C GLU A 16 1.51 -10.79 13.87
N LEU A 17 1.65 -11.90 14.57
CA LEU A 17 2.67 -12.92 14.31
C LEU A 17 2.48 -13.57 12.95
N ASN A 18 1.26 -13.96 12.59
CA ASN A 18 0.94 -14.52 11.28
C ASN A 18 1.27 -13.55 10.14
N ARG A 19 0.97 -12.25 10.33
CA ARG A 19 1.36 -11.21 9.37
C ARG A 19 2.87 -11.13 9.19
N LEU A 20 3.63 -11.15 10.29
CA LEU A 20 5.10 -11.12 10.24
C LEU A 20 5.69 -12.36 9.56
N ILE A 21 5.14 -13.54 9.84
CA ILE A 21 5.56 -14.80 9.19
C ILE A 21 5.29 -14.71 7.67
N ASN A 22 4.13 -14.24 7.27
CA ASN A 22 3.79 -14.06 5.86
C ASN A 22 4.69 -13.02 5.16
N GLU A 23 5.01 -11.91 5.85
CA GLU A 23 5.96 -10.92 5.35
C GLU A 23 7.36 -11.52 5.17
N LEU A 24 7.86 -12.27 6.15
CA LEU A 24 9.18 -12.92 6.09
C LEU A 24 9.23 -14.03 5.03
N THR A 25 8.16 -14.84 4.90
CA THR A 25 8.08 -15.91 3.90
C THR A 25 8.08 -15.32 2.49
N PHE A 26 7.27 -14.28 2.27
CA PHE A 26 7.26 -13.56 1.01
C PHE A 26 8.62 -12.93 0.71
N TYR A 27 9.24 -12.36 1.73
CA TYR A 27 10.56 -11.78 1.63
C TYR A 27 11.65 -12.81 1.25
N ALA A 28 11.63 -13.99 1.87
CA ALA A 28 12.54 -15.08 1.50
C ALA A 28 12.32 -15.52 0.03
N GLY A 29 11.07 -15.46 -0.45
CA GLY A 29 10.73 -15.69 -1.86
C GLY A 29 11.31 -14.60 -2.80
N ILE A 30 11.34 -13.34 -2.35
CA ILE A 30 11.95 -12.22 -3.10
C ILE A 30 13.44 -12.46 -3.33
N ASP A 31 14.19 -12.78 -2.28
CA ASP A 31 15.64 -12.99 -2.37
C ASP A 31 16.00 -14.19 -3.27
N CYS A 32 15.11 -15.16 -3.38
CA CYS A 32 15.25 -16.31 -4.28
C CYS A 32 14.70 -16.07 -5.69
N ASN A 33 14.18 -14.88 -6.00
CA ASN A 33 13.47 -14.56 -7.26
C ASN A 33 12.34 -15.57 -7.58
N ARG A 34 11.62 -16.04 -6.55
CA ARG A 34 10.63 -17.13 -6.61
C ARG A 34 9.21 -16.70 -6.29
N ILE A 35 8.87 -15.42 -6.47
CA ILE A 35 7.48 -15.00 -6.31
C ILE A 35 6.73 -15.49 -7.56
N PRO A 36 5.80 -16.43 -7.44
CA PRO A 36 5.00 -16.87 -8.57
C PRO A 36 3.92 -15.81 -8.83
N TYR A 37 4.23 -14.81 -9.66
CA TYR A 37 3.24 -13.83 -10.10
C TYR A 37 2.23 -14.46 -11.04
N ASN A 38 0.95 -14.11 -10.84
CA ASN A 38 -0.15 -14.47 -11.74
C ASN A 38 -0.62 -13.22 -12.49
N PHE A 39 0.17 -12.77 -13.46
CA PHE A 39 -0.14 -11.61 -14.28
C PHE A 39 -1.36 -11.87 -15.16
N ARG A 40 -2.33 -10.97 -15.10
CA ARG A 40 -3.50 -11.00 -15.96
C ARG A 40 -3.91 -9.59 -16.39
N ARG A 41 -4.60 -9.50 -17.52
CA ARG A 41 -5.23 -8.26 -17.99
C ARG A 41 -6.41 -7.95 -17.09
N MET A 42 -6.52 -6.71 -16.64
CA MET A 42 -7.55 -6.27 -15.72
C MET A 42 -7.93 -4.81 -15.97
N ASN A 43 -9.20 -4.50 -15.73
CA ASN A 43 -9.72 -3.14 -15.78
C ASN A 43 -9.27 -2.36 -14.53
N VAL A 44 -8.74 -1.16 -14.75
CA VAL A 44 -8.21 -0.32 -13.67
C VAL A 44 -9.33 0.19 -12.76
N ALA A 45 -10.42 0.70 -13.36
CA ALA A 45 -11.52 1.28 -12.60
C ALA A 45 -12.18 0.25 -11.68
N GLU A 46 -12.50 -0.93 -12.22
CA GLU A 46 -13.13 -2.02 -11.47
C GLU A 46 -12.21 -2.50 -10.33
N PHE A 47 -10.94 -2.74 -10.61
CA PHE A 47 -10.00 -3.24 -9.61
C PHE A 47 -9.83 -2.28 -8.44
N PHE A 48 -9.63 -0.98 -8.70
CA PHE A 48 -9.43 -0.02 -7.61
C PHE A 48 -10.72 0.27 -6.86
N GLN A 49 -11.88 0.23 -7.53
CA GLN A 49 -13.18 0.31 -6.85
C GLN A 49 -13.36 -0.82 -5.83
N ASP A 50 -13.08 -2.07 -6.24
CA ASP A 50 -13.13 -3.23 -5.34
C ASP A 50 -12.19 -3.07 -4.15
N CYS A 51 -10.96 -2.58 -4.39
CA CYS A 51 -10.00 -2.35 -3.31
C CYS A 51 -10.47 -1.29 -2.31
N VAL A 52 -11.08 -0.22 -2.80
CA VAL A 52 -11.62 0.87 -1.96
C VAL A 52 -12.79 0.39 -1.13
N GLU A 53 -13.69 -0.40 -1.71
CA GLU A 53 -14.82 -0.99 -0.98
C GLU A 53 -14.35 -1.94 0.12
N GLU A 54 -13.34 -2.77 -0.16
CA GLU A 54 -12.77 -3.71 0.81
C GLU A 54 -12.18 -3.01 2.04
N VAL A 55 -11.44 -1.91 1.84
CA VAL A 55 -10.81 -1.18 2.95
C VAL A 55 -11.73 -0.16 3.62
N GLY A 56 -12.76 0.31 2.92
CA GLY A 56 -13.63 1.40 3.37
C GLY A 56 -14.33 1.09 4.69
N LEU A 57 -14.87 -0.11 4.85
CA LEU A 57 -15.55 -0.53 6.08
C LEU A 57 -14.63 -0.53 7.32
N ASP A 58 -13.39 -0.98 7.14
CA ASP A 58 -12.39 -0.97 8.23
C ASP A 58 -11.99 0.45 8.62
N LEU A 59 -11.82 1.33 7.63
CA LEU A 59 -11.47 2.73 7.86
C LEU A 59 -12.62 3.51 8.53
N GLU A 60 -13.87 3.30 8.10
CA GLU A 60 -15.05 3.90 8.71
C GLU A 60 -15.16 3.51 10.20
N SER A 61 -14.93 2.23 10.53
CA SER A 61 -14.94 1.74 11.90
C SER A 61 -13.89 2.43 12.80
N LYS A 62 -12.83 2.99 12.20
CA LYS A 62 -11.73 3.71 12.86
C LYS A 62 -11.89 5.23 12.82
N ASN A 63 -13.05 5.74 12.36
CA ASN A 63 -13.31 7.16 12.15
C ASN A 63 -12.30 7.84 11.20
N ILE A 64 -11.93 7.11 10.14
CA ILE A 64 -11.03 7.61 9.09
C ILE A 64 -11.85 7.85 7.83
N GLU A 65 -11.82 9.09 7.32
CA GLU A 65 -12.46 9.47 6.08
C GLU A 65 -11.65 8.93 4.89
N LEU A 66 -12.31 8.20 3.98
CA LEU A 66 -11.72 7.70 2.74
C LEU A 66 -12.36 8.39 1.55
N ASN A 67 -11.56 9.06 0.73
CA ASN A 67 -11.97 9.65 -0.53
C ASN A 67 -11.29 8.93 -1.70
N PHE A 68 -12.07 8.63 -2.75
CA PHE A 68 -11.57 7.96 -3.94
C PHE A 68 -11.91 8.73 -5.20
N TYR A 69 -10.91 8.99 -6.03
CA TYR A 69 -11.02 9.68 -7.31
C TYR A 69 -10.40 8.84 -8.41
N ASN A 70 -11.25 8.30 -9.27
CA ASN A 70 -10.81 7.61 -10.47
C ASN A 70 -10.87 8.58 -11.66
N LEU A 71 -9.70 9.00 -12.15
CA LEU A 71 -9.55 9.99 -13.22
C LEU A 71 -9.00 9.36 -14.51
N VAL A 72 -9.07 8.03 -14.63
CA VAL A 72 -8.72 7.31 -15.88
C VAL A 72 -9.98 6.96 -16.66
N SER A 73 -9.79 6.72 -17.97
CA SER A 73 -10.89 6.21 -18.82
C SER A 73 -11.40 4.87 -18.29
N PRO A 74 -12.73 4.61 -18.33
CA PRO A 74 -13.31 3.31 -17.97
C PRO A 74 -12.72 2.12 -18.74
N GLU A 75 -12.18 2.36 -19.94
CA GLU A 75 -11.56 1.35 -20.80
C GLU A 75 -10.11 1.04 -20.42
N THR A 76 -9.53 1.82 -19.50
CA THR A 76 -8.10 1.69 -19.14
C THR A 76 -7.82 0.33 -18.52
N GLN A 77 -6.83 -0.36 -19.08
CA GLN A 77 -6.42 -1.69 -18.63
C GLN A 77 -4.92 -1.74 -18.35
N ILE A 78 -4.57 -2.65 -17.44
CA ILE A 78 -3.17 -2.97 -17.08
C ILE A 78 -2.98 -4.49 -17.10
N ILE A 79 -1.72 -4.94 -17.19
CA ILE A 79 -1.34 -6.33 -16.89
C ILE A 79 -0.69 -6.34 -15.53
N ALA A 80 -1.32 -7.00 -14.57
CA ALA A 80 -0.86 -7.04 -13.20
C ALA A 80 -1.30 -8.34 -12.50
N ASP A 81 -0.66 -8.63 -11.38
CA ASP A 81 -1.14 -9.63 -10.42
C ASP A 81 -2.06 -8.93 -9.40
N PRO A 82 -3.38 -9.20 -9.42
CA PRO A 82 -4.31 -8.48 -8.56
C PRO A 82 -4.11 -8.75 -7.07
N GLU A 83 -3.66 -9.94 -6.68
CA GLU A 83 -3.40 -10.24 -5.27
C GLU A 83 -2.20 -9.45 -4.75
N GLN A 84 -1.15 -9.35 -5.56
CA GLN A 84 0.02 -8.58 -5.19
C GLN A 84 -0.25 -7.07 -5.22
N LEU A 85 -1.07 -6.56 -6.15
CA LEU A 85 -1.51 -5.16 -6.11
C LEU A 85 -2.41 -4.85 -4.91
N ARG A 86 -3.34 -5.74 -4.51
CA ARG A 86 -4.09 -5.59 -3.26
C ARG A 86 -3.15 -5.50 -2.06
N ARG A 87 -2.09 -6.32 -2.06
CA ARG A 87 -1.05 -6.27 -1.02
C ARG A 87 -0.30 -4.94 -1.00
N VAL A 88 0.00 -4.36 -2.16
CA VAL A 88 0.58 -3.00 -2.25
C VAL A 88 -0.33 -1.99 -1.56
N ILE A 89 -1.61 -1.95 -1.94
CA ILE A 89 -2.60 -1.01 -1.41
C ILE A 89 -2.77 -1.20 0.10
N SER A 90 -2.94 -2.43 0.57
CA SER A 90 -3.13 -2.72 2.00
C SER A 90 -1.90 -2.37 2.85
N ASN A 91 -0.68 -2.56 2.34
CA ASN A 91 0.54 -2.14 3.04
C ASN A 91 0.66 -0.61 3.14
N ILE A 92 0.33 0.12 2.06
CA ILE A 92 0.37 1.59 2.07
C ILE A 92 -0.71 2.12 3.02
N ILE A 93 -1.96 1.69 2.87
CA ILE A 93 -3.08 2.13 3.74
C ILE A 93 -2.82 1.74 5.20
N GLY A 94 -2.30 0.54 5.44
CA GLY A 94 -1.93 0.10 6.80
C GLY A 94 -0.87 1.00 7.43
N ASN A 95 0.09 1.51 6.65
CA ASN A 95 1.04 2.52 7.13
C ASN A 95 0.36 3.85 7.39
N SER A 96 -0.50 4.34 6.49
CA SER A 96 -1.28 5.56 6.67
C SER A 96 -2.06 5.50 7.98
N VAL A 97 -2.89 4.48 8.19
CA VAL A 97 -3.66 4.27 9.43
C VAL A 97 -2.77 4.27 10.68
N LYS A 98 -1.62 3.61 10.60
CA LYS A 98 -0.67 3.52 11.72
C LYS A 98 -0.10 4.86 12.14
N TYR A 99 0.13 5.75 11.16
CA TYR A 99 0.80 7.03 11.38
C TYR A 99 -0.14 8.23 11.37
N LEU A 100 -1.47 8.02 11.26
CA LEU A 100 -2.45 9.04 11.54
C LEU A 100 -2.36 9.49 13.01
N ASP A 101 -2.31 10.78 13.22
CA ASP A 101 -2.21 11.44 14.53
C ASP A 101 -3.17 12.62 14.69
N LYS A 102 -4.02 12.86 13.70
CA LYS A 102 -5.07 13.88 13.72
C LYS A 102 -6.34 13.34 14.39
N GLU A 103 -7.14 14.23 14.95
CA GLU A 103 -8.45 13.90 15.53
C GLU A 103 -9.38 13.23 14.51
N GLN A 104 -9.38 13.75 13.27
CA GLN A 104 -10.02 13.11 12.13
C GLN A 104 -8.95 12.67 11.11
N GLY A 105 -8.77 11.36 10.98
CA GLY A 105 -7.91 10.78 9.96
C GLY A 105 -8.56 10.91 8.59
N LYS A 106 -7.75 11.22 7.57
CA LYS A 106 -8.18 11.28 6.18
C LYS A 106 -7.19 10.54 5.30
N ILE A 107 -7.73 9.70 4.41
CA ILE A 107 -6.97 9.03 3.35
C ILE A 107 -7.64 9.35 2.02
N GLU A 108 -6.84 9.72 1.03
CA GLU A 108 -7.31 10.03 -0.31
C GLU A 108 -6.57 9.17 -1.32
N ILE A 109 -7.32 8.48 -2.19
CA ILE A 109 -6.78 7.65 -3.26
C ILE A 109 -7.17 8.29 -4.59
N ARG A 110 -6.17 8.57 -5.43
CA ARG A 110 -6.34 9.12 -6.78
C ARG A 110 -5.70 8.21 -7.80
N ILE A 111 -6.44 7.89 -8.86
CA ILE A 111 -5.93 7.18 -10.04
C ILE A 111 -5.88 8.18 -11.18
N LEU A 112 -4.67 8.53 -11.60
CA LEU A 112 -4.41 9.56 -12.59
C LEU A 112 -4.00 8.91 -13.92
N ASP A 113 -4.45 9.53 -15.00
CA ASP A 113 -4.12 9.12 -16.36
C ASP A 113 -2.80 9.75 -16.80
N GLU A 114 -1.81 8.91 -17.09
CA GLU A 114 -0.57 9.29 -17.74
C GLU A 114 -0.60 8.79 -19.20
N VAL A 115 0.33 9.27 -20.05
CA VAL A 115 0.32 8.90 -21.48
C VAL A 115 0.36 7.39 -21.70
N ASP A 116 1.32 6.69 -21.10
CA ASP A 116 1.54 5.25 -21.28
C ASP A 116 1.36 4.44 -19.99
N ALA A 117 0.86 5.08 -18.94
CA ALA A 117 0.76 4.49 -17.61
C ALA A 117 -0.44 5.04 -16.85
N ILE A 118 -0.74 4.42 -15.73
CA ILE A 118 -1.54 5.02 -14.67
C ILE A 118 -0.60 5.41 -13.53
N ARG A 119 -0.91 6.51 -12.85
CA ARG A 119 -0.30 6.88 -11.59
C ARG A 119 -1.32 6.77 -10.48
N VAL A 120 -0.97 6.04 -9.44
CA VAL A 120 -1.77 5.89 -8.23
C VAL A 120 -1.14 6.72 -7.12
N GLU A 121 -1.95 7.52 -6.47
CA GLU A 121 -1.57 8.32 -5.32
C GLU A 121 -2.42 7.92 -4.13
N ILE A 122 -1.78 7.66 -3.00
CA ILE A 122 -2.43 7.39 -1.72
C ILE A 122 -1.87 8.38 -0.72
N GLU A 123 -2.68 9.35 -0.33
CA GLU A 123 -2.32 10.46 0.53
C GLU A 123 -3.03 10.33 1.88
N ASP A 124 -2.30 10.59 2.95
CA ASP A 124 -2.84 10.67 4.31
C ASP A 124 -2.47 12.01 4.98
N ASN A 125 -3.32 12.45 5.89
CA ASN A 125 -3.09 13.64 6.70
C ASN A 125 -2.38 13.34 8.03
N GLY A 126 -1.54 12.29 8.07
CA GLY A 126 -0.82 11.86 9.26
C GLY A 126 0.35 12.75 9.63
N LYS A 127 1.23 12.22 10.48
CA LYS A 127 2.37 12.96 11.02
C LYS A 127 3.46 13.31 10.00
N GLY A 128 3.35 12.86 8.77
CA GLY A 128 4.37 13.06 7.75
C GLY A 128 5.68 12.32 8.01
N ILE A 129 6.62 12.51 7.10
CA ILE A 129 7.95 11.90 7.12
C ILE A 129 9.00 13.01 6.98
N ALA A 130 9.98 13.02 7.86
CA ALA A 130 11.08 13.99 7.77
C ALA A 130 11.87 13.81 6.46
N ALA A 131 12.32 14.91 5.86
CA ALA A 131 13.02 14.90 4.58
C ALA A 131 14.24 13.97 4.57
N LYS A 132 14.96 13.86 5.69
CA LYS A 132 16.12 12.95 5.84
C LYS A 132 15.76 11.48 5.72
N ASP A 133 14.52 11.11 6.04
CA ASP A 133 14.05 9.73 6.07
C ASP A 133 13.41 9.29 4.74
N LEU A 134 12.87 10.25 3.94
CA LEU A 134 12.14 9.96 2.69
C LEU A 134 12.92 9.08 1.71
N GLY A 135 14.23 9.28 1.59
CA GLY A 135 15.08 8.47 0.70
C GLY A 135 15.24 7.01 1.14
N HIS A 136 14.96 6.72 2.40
CA HIS A 136 15.25 5.43 3.03
C HIS A 136 14.01 4.59 3.36
N ILE A 137 12.79 5.15 3.28
CA ILE A 137 11.57 4.45 3.74
C ILE A 137 11.26 3.15 2.97
N PHE A 138 11.82 2.98 1.78
CA PHE A 138 11.71 1.76 0.96
C PHE A 138 12.86 0.77 1.18
N GLU A 139 13.83 1.13 2.03
CA GLU A 139 14.91 0.22 2.40
C GLU A 139 14.41 -0.84 3.38
N ARG A 140 15.04 -1.99 3.32
CA ARG A 140 14.71 -3.13 4.16
C ARG A 140 15.04 -2.84 5.63
N PHE A 141 14.09 -3.16 6.52
CA PHE A 141 14.24 -2.96 7.98
C PHE A 141 14.41 -1.51 8.39
N TYR A 142 14.28 -0.57 7.46
CA TYR A 142 14.36 0.84 7.80
C TYR A 142 13.14 1.26 8.63
N ARG A 143 13.38 1.98 9.69
CA ARG A 143 12.38 2.60 10.54
C ARG A 143 12.91 3.94 11.03
N THR A 144 12.06 4.95 10.95
CA THR A 144 12.36 6.27 11.52
C THR A 144 12.56 6.17 13.04
N ASP A 145 13.35 7.06 13.64
CA ASP A 145 13.60 7.05 15.09
C ASP A 145 12.29 7.15 15.89
N SER A 146 11.35 7.98 15.43
CA SER A 146 10.02 8.11 16.04
C SER A 146 9.19 6.81 15.95
N SER A 147 9.39 5.98 14.92
CA SER A 147 8.70 4.70 14.77
C SER A 147 9.33 3.57 15.58
N ARG A 148 10.63 3.64 15.88
CA ARG A 148 11.34 2.66 16.74
C ARG A 148 10.82 2.70 18.17
N ASN A 149 10.52 3.89 18.67
CA ASN A 149 10.03 4.13 20.04
C ASN A 149 8.51 3.98 20.18
N SER A 150 7.78 3.71 19.09
CA SER A 150 6.34 3.58 19.10
C SER A 150 5.91 2.15 19.47
N THR A 151 4.93 2.04 20.37
CA THR A 151 4.27 0.77 20.73
C THR A 151 3.48 0.18 19.55
N LYS A 152 3.25 0.94 18.48
CA LYS A 152 2.48 0.54 17.29
C LYS A 152 3.23 -0.43 16.39
N GLY A 153 4.38 -0.98 16.78
CA GLY A 153 5.09 -2.07 16.10
C GLY A 153 5.34 -1.87 14.59
N GLY A 154 6.04 -2.80 13.97
CA GLY A 154 6.23 -2.88 12.51
C GLY A 154 7.59 -3.44 12.16
N SER A 155 7.64 -4.35 11.17
CA SER A 155 8.85 -5.05 10.74
C SER A 155 9.86 -4.17 10.00
N GLY A 156 9.41 -3.05 9.41
CA GLY A 156 10.22 -2.26 8.47
C GLY A 156 10.37 -2.94 7.10
N ILE A 157 9.57 -3.97 6.81
CA ILE A 157 9.64 -4.74 5.57
C ILE A 157 8.53 -4.32 4.59
N GLY A 158 7.39 -3.83 5.08
CA GLY A 158 6.19 -3.61 4.28
C GLY A 158 6.42 -2.73 3.04
N LEU A 159 7.08 -1.57 3.17
CA LEU A 159 7.35 -0.69 2.04
C LEU A 159 8.42 -1.23 1.08
N SER A 160 9.38 -2.02 1.55
CA SER A 160 10.33 -2.70 0.66
C SER A 160 9.66 -3.79 -0.18
N ILE A 161 8.66 -4.48 0.38
CA ILE A 161 7.79 -5.42 -0.37
C ILE A 161 6.98 -4.65 -1.43
N VAL A 162 6.36 -3.54 -1.05
CA VAL A 162 5.62 -2.68 -1.99
C VAL A 162 6.49 -2.27 -3.16
N LYS A 163 7.69 -1.76 -2.89
CA LYS A 163 8.65 -1.37 -3.93
C LYS A 163 8.96 -2.53 -4.87
N LYS A 164 9.29 -3.70 -4.32
CA LYS A 164 9.61 -4.89 -5.13
C LYS A 164 8.44 -5.31 -6.03
N ILE A 165 7.22 -5.35 -5.49
CA ILE A 165 6.03 -5.72 -6.29
C ILE A 165 5.85 -4.73 -7.44
N ILE A 166 5.91 -3.42 -7.18
CA ILE A 166 5.74 -2.40 -8.24
C ILE A 166 6.86 -2.50 -9.29
N GLU A 167 8.11 -2.69 -8.88
CA GLU A 167 9.24 -2.89 -9.82
C GLU A 167 9.07 -4.15 -10.66
N ASP A 168 8.58 -5.26 -10.09
CA ASP A 168 8.32 -6.49 -10.83
C ASP A 168 7.12 -6.37 -11.81
N HIS A 169 6.22 -5.39 -11.57
CA HIS A 169 5.17 -4.99 -12.50
C HIS A 169 5.65 -3.99 -13.56
N GLY A 170 6.98 -3.73 -13.64
CA GLY A 170 7.57 -2.80 -14.58
C GLY A 170 7.29 -1.32 -14.28
N GLY A 171 6.89 -1.02 -13.05
CA GLY A 171 6.61 0.31 -12.55
C GLY A 171 7.70 0.86 -11.63
N TYR A 172 7.40 1.94 -10.96
CA TYR A 172 8.24 2.53 -9.92
C TYR A 172 7.38 3.22 -8.85
N ILE A 173 7.95 3.40 -7.64
CA ILE A 173 7.29 3.99 -6.48
C ILE A 173 8.18 5.05 -5.85
N TRP A 174 7.56 6.12 -5.32
CA TRP A 174 8.21 7.14 -4.52
C TRP A 174 7.22 7.72 -3.51
N ALA A 175 7.71 8.56 -2.62
CA ALA A 175 6.87 9.28 -1.67
C ALA A 175 7.21 10.77 -1.68
N THR A 176 6.19 11.58 -1.41
CA THR A 176 6.31 12.97 -1.03
C THR A 176 5.67 13.18 0.33
N SER A 177 6.23 14.04 1.15
CA SER A 177 5.69 14.27 2.49
C SER A 177 6.09 15.63 3.03
N ARG A 178 5.22 16.17 3.88
CA ARG A 178 5.49 17.31 4.75
C ARG A 178 5.35 16.87 6.20
N GLU A 179 6.45 16.95 6.95
CA GLU A 179 6.47 16.54 8.36
C GLU A 179 5.44 17.33 9.16
N GLY A 180 4.62 16.63 9.95
CA GLY A 180 3.51 17.18 10.73
C GLY A 180 2.21 17.40 9.93
N GLU A 181 2.19 17.22 8.61
CA GLU A 181 1.05 17.55 7.76
C GLU A 181 0.48 16.35 7.00
N GLU A 182 1.30 15.71 6.14
CA GLU A 182 0.81 14.71 5.19
C GLU A 182 1.91 13.79 4.68
N THR A 183 1.50 12.62 4.17
CA THR A 183 2.34 11.75 3.35
C THR A 183 1.56 11.29 2.13
N CYS A 184 2.15 11.37 0.95
CA CYS A 184 1.61 10.82 -0.28
C CYS A 184 2.55 9.77 -0.86
N MET A 185 2.06 8.55 -1.01
CA MET A 185 2.72 7.48 -1.74
C MET A 185 2.27 7.49 -3.18
N HIS A 186 3.22 7.48 -4.10
CA HIS A 186 2.96 7.48 -5.54
C HIS A 186 3.55 6.25 -6.17
N PHE A 187 2.80 5.56 -7.04
CA PHE A 187 3.37 4.52 -7.89
C PHE A 187 2.77 4.55 -9.29
N VAL A 188 3.52 4.02 -10.23
CA VAL A 188 3.17 4.01 -11.65
C VAL A 188 3.18 2.58 -12.16
N ILE A 189 2.17 2.22 -12.96
CA ILE A 189 2.08 0.95 -13.68
C ILE A 189 1.73 1.25 -15.13
N ARG A 190 2.37 0.55 -16.08
CA ARG A 190 2.13 0.73 -17.51
C ARG A 190 0.73 0.25 -17.90
N LYS A 191 0.07 1.01 -18.78
CA LYS A 191 -1.18 0.60 -19.41
C LYS A 191 -0.94 -0.56 -20.36
N TYR A 192 -1.93 -1.44 -20.43
CA TYR A 192 -1.99 -2.41 -21.51
C TYR A 192 -2.34 -1.68 -22.81
N LYS A 193 -1.57 -1.93 -23.86
CA LYS A 193 -1.87 -1.51 -25.24
C LYS A 193 -1.98 -2.75 -26.10
N GLU A 194 -3.08 -2.88 -26.83
CA GLU A 194 -3.17 -3.90 -27.88
C GLU A 194 -2.09 -3.59 -28.92
N VAL A 195 -1.26 -4.57 -29.25
CA VAL A 195 -0.35 -4.48 -30.39
C VAL A 195 -1.21 -4.67 -31.62
N GLU A 196 -1.48 -3.60 -32.38
CA GLU A 196 -2.03 -3.74 -33.72
C GLU A 196 -1.02 -4.53 -34.53
N HIS A 197 -1.35 -5.77 -34.88
CA HIS A 197 -0.65 -6.52 -35.90
C HIS A 197 -1.12 -5.93 -37.26
N ASP A 198 -0.32 -5.03 -37.82
CA ASP A 198 -0.46 -4.68 -39.24
C ASP A 198 -0.28 -5.97 -40.06
N GLU A 199 -1.36 -6.43 -40.70
CA GLU A 199 -1.35 -7.50 -41.69
C GLU A 199 -0.74 -7.01 -43.03
#